data_69e684c4f18ba2ea00a4cf4ed7be7b2f
#
_entry.id   69e684c4f18ba2ea00a4cf4ed7be7b2f
#
_cell.length_a   1.000
_cell.length_b   1.000
_cell.length_c   1.000
_cell.angle_alpha   90.00
_cell.angle_beta   90.00
_cell.angle_gamma   90.00
#
_symmetry.space_group_name_H-M   'P 1'
#
loop_
_entity.id
_entity.type
_entity.pdbx_description
1 polymer ?
#
loop_
_entity_poly.entity_id
_entity_poly.type
_entity_poly.pdbx_seq_one_letter_code
_entity_poly.pdbx_strand_id
1 'polypeptide(L)'
;MKQLEKSVGGPLSRGGLDADHGGNFTLNRPMISSFDLDRLRGTLVPLHRDLPAADDHLGYRAHYRLADSRTRPEVTVALGALAAGGYQLAIQGWWPREPRGSLLMLHGYYDHMGLYGHVVDWALSRQLAVLACDLPGHGLSSGARASINDFAEYQTALTALIAEARRLDLPRPWHLLGQSTGGAILLDYLLRGEPAPELGETILLAPLVRPHAWRQSLWTYRLVKPFVRALPRRFSVNSGDPAFLDFLQQDSLQPRELPALWVGALARWIPQLEGAPASTRSPLVIQGEQDFTVDWRHNLGVLEAKFTRPEVLRLPEARHHLVNETEALRQRYFRWLDERLA
;
A
#
# COMPACT_ATOMS: atom_id res chain seq x y z
N MET A 1 -20.87 -57.67 27.32
CA MET A 1 -22.21 -58.30 27.39
C MET A 1 -23.13 -57.51 26.47
N LYS A 2 -23.45 -58.20 25.37
CA LYS A 2 -24.75 -58.28 24.66
C LYS A 2 -25.29 -56.93 24.14
N GLN A 3 -25.23 -56.71 22.86
CA GLN A 3 -26.04 -57.23 21.71
C GLN A 3 -27.25 -56.30 21.45
N LEU A 4 -27.28 -55.68 20.22
CA LEU A 4 -28.10 -56.13 19.05
C LEU A 4 -29.56 -55.66 19.20
N GLU A 5 -30.30 -55.19 18.26
CA GLU A 5 -30.44 -55.39 16.80
C GLU A 5 -31.41 -54.31 16.24
N LYS A 6 -31.21 -53.88 15.01
CA LYS A 6 -32.06 -53.91 13.79
C LYS A 6 -33.55 -53.56 13.95
N SER A 7 -34.21 -52.81 13.06
CA SER A 7 -34.37 -53.00 11.62
C SER A 7 -35.37 -51.99 11.04
N VAL A 8 -35.12 -51.56 9.84
CA VAL A 8 -35.91 -51.64 8.58
C VAL A 8 -37.17 -50.78 8.40
N GLY A 9 -37.17 -50.02 7.30
CA GLY A 9 -38.30 -49.93 6.37
C GLY A 9 -38.70 -48.50 5.93
N GLY A 10 -38.35 -48.12 4.72
CA GLY A 10 -38.77 -46.93 3.97
C GLY A 10 -40.23 -47.01 3.46
N PRO A 11 -40.65 -46.36 2.38
CA PRO A 11 -40.19 -45.18 1.67
C PRO A 11 -41.32 -44.20 1.28
N LEU A 12 -40.94 -43.08 0.55
CA LEU A 12 -41.73 -42.25 -0.39
C LEU A 12 -42.65 -41.12 0.18
N SER A 13 -42.38 -39.88 -0.16
CA SER A 13 -42.98 -39.23 -1.32
C SER A 13 -42.49 -37.79 -1.54
N ARG A 14 -42.43 -37.48 -2.82
CA ARG A 14 -42.05 -36.27 -3.52
C ARG A 14 -42.77 -34.97 -3.04
N GLY A 15 -42.08 -33.87 -3.21
CA GLY A 15 -42.66 -32.54 -3.27
C GLY A 15 -41.54 -31.52 -3.33
N GLY A 16 -41.17 -31.13 -4.53
CA GLY A 16 -40.21 -30.13 -4.87
C GLY A 16 -40.70 -28.71 -4.69
N LEU A 17 -39.76 -27.81 -4.62
CA LEU A 17 -39.74 -26.54 -5.34
C LEU A 17 -38.37 -25.87 -5.15
N ASP A 18 -37.87 -25.45 -6.27
CA ASP A 18 -36.61 -24.79 -6.54
C ASP A 18 -36.39 -23.50 -5.75
N ALA A 19 -35.15 -23.24 -5.36
CA ALA A 19 -34.50 -21.94 -5.47
C ALA A 19 -32.97 -22.12 -5.36
N ASP A 20 -32.40 -22.31 -6.52
CA ASP A 20 -30.97 -22.24 -6.82
C ASP A 20 -30.52 -20.78 -6.75
N HIS A 21 -29.50 -20.45 -5.94
CA HIS A 21 -28.59 -19.32 -6.09
C HIS A 21 -27.42 -19.46 -5.12
N GLY A 22 -26.63 -20.47 -5.32
CA GLY A 22 -25.30 -20.62 -4.73
C GLY A 22 -24.25 -20.67 -5.84
N GLY A 23 -23.86 -19.51 -6.35
CA GLY A 23 -22.77 -19.41 -7.32
C GLY A 23 -21.46 -19.83 -6.70
N ASN A 24 -21.06 -21.08 -6.89
CA ASN A 24 -19.71 -21.57 -6.66
C ASN A 24 -18.76 -20.88 -7.64
N PHE A 25 -18.06 -19.82 -7.19
CA PHE A 25 -16.89 -19.30 -7.87
C PHE A 25 -15.73 -20.29 -7.68
N THR A 26 -15.57 -21.23 -8.57
CA THR A 26 -14.37 -22.05 -8.69
C THR A 26 -13.20 -21.18 -9.12
N LEU A 27 -12.38 -20.78 -8.14
CA LEU A 27 -11.07 -20.15 -8.33
C LEU A 27 -10.07 -21.25 -8.70
N ASN A 28 -9.99 -21.64 -9.97
CA ASN A 28 -8.88 -22.42 -10.47
C ASN A 28 -8.58 -22.05 -11.94
N ARG A 29 -7.96 -20.85 -12.11
CA ARG A 29 -7.18 -20.52 -13.31
C ARG A 29 -5.82 -20.06 -12.84
N PRO A 30 -4.71 -20.62 -13.33
CA PRO A 30 -3.39 -20.03 -13.11
C PRO A 30 -3.44 -18.60 -13.64
N MET A 31 -3.11 -17.62 -12.79
CA MET A 31 -2.99 -16.24 -13.21
C MET A 31 -1.76 -16.13 -14.11
N ILE A 32 -1.94 -16.31 -15.41
CA ILE A 32 -0.95 -15.96 -16.40
C ILE A 32 -0.83 -14.44 -16.31
N SER A 33 0.33 -13.92 -15.96
CA SER A 33 0.62 -12.49 -16.06
C SER A 33 0.41 -12.11 -17.53
N SER A 34 -0.66 -11.37 -17.81
CA SER A 34 -1.05 -11.00 -19.16
C SER A 34 -0.26 -9.80 -19.71
N PHE A 35 0.85 -9.44 -19.09
CA PHE A 35 1.72 -8.33 -19.48
C PHE A 35 3.20 -8.70 -19.32
N ASP A 36 4.02 -8.11 -20.18
CA ASP A 36 5.49 -8.21 -20.15
C ASP A 36 6.06 -7.04 -19.34
N LEU A 37 6.78 -7.34 -18.26
CA LEU A 37 7.34 -6.34 -17.35
C LEU A 37 8.38 -5.43 -18.00
N ASP A 38 9.26 -5.98 -18.83
CA ASP A 38 10.33 -5.19 -19.45
C ASP A 38 9.78 -4.30 -20.55
N ARG A 39 8.83 -4.82 -21.34
CA ARG A 39 8.08 -4.04 -22.32
C ARG A 39 7.26 -2.95 -21.64
N LEU A 40 6.55 -3.28 -20.54
CA LEU A 40 5.77 -2.31 -19.78
C LEU A 40 6.64 -1.16 -19.27
N ARG A 41 7.80 -1.46 -18.68
CA ARG A 41 8.77 -0.43 -18.24
C ARG A 41 9.27 0.41 -19.40
N GLY A 42 9.53 -0.21 -20.55
CA GLY A 42 10.00 0.46 -21.77
C GLY A 42 8.98 1.40 -22.39
N THR A 43 7.69 1.24 -22.08
CA THR A 43 6.60 2.10 -22.61
C THR A 43 6.29 3.30 -21.70
N LEU A 44 6.89 3.38 -20.49
CA LEU A 44 6.62 4.47 -19.57
C LEU A 44 7.20 5.80 -20.07
N VAL A 45 6.34 6.73 -20.40
CA VAL A 45 6.66 8.11 -20.79
C VAL A 45 6.15 9.09 -19.72
N PRO A 46 6.57 10.37 -19.70
CA PRO A 46 6.05 11.35 -18.75
C PRO A 46 4.52 11.29 -18.65
N LEU A 47 3.98 11.27 -17.42
CA LEU A 47 2.56 11.09 -17.20
C LEU A 47 1.75 12.26 -17.78
N HIS A 48 0.72 11.95 -18.55
CA HIS A 48 -0.34 12.83 -18.99
C HIS A 48 -1.69 12.16 -18.79
N ARG A 49 -2.72 12.96 -18.49
CA ARG A 49 -4.08 12.42 -18.25
C ARG A 49 -4.62 11.66 -19.47
N ASP A 50 -4.31 12.12 -20.67
CA ASP A 50 -4.83 11.59 -21.93
C ASP A 50 -3.89 10.56 -22.59
N LEU A 51 -2.94 9.99 -21.84
CA LEU A 51 -2.07 8.94 -22.36
C LEU A 51 -2.90 7.72 -22.77
N PRO A 52 -2.76 7.24 -24.02
CA PRO A 52 -3.43 6.01 -24.44
C PRO A 52 -2.88 4.82 -23.64
N ALA A 53 -3.77 3.92 -23.22
CA ALA A 53 -3.36 2.68 -22.57
C ALA A 53 -2.85 1.70 -23.61
N ALA A 54 -1.58 1.32 -23.54
CA ALA A 54 -1.04 0.17 -24.26
C ALA A 54 -1.60 -1.14 -23.68
N ASP A 55 -1.54 -2.24 -24.45
CA ASP A 55 -2.07 -3.55 -24.01
C ASP A 55 -1.44 -4.01 -22.70
N ASP A 56 -0.12 -3.81 -22.50
CA ASP A 56 0.56 -4.16 -21.25
C ASP A 56 0.06 -3.32 -20.07
N HIS A 57 -0.31 -2.04 -20.27
CA HIS A 57 -0.93 -1.22 -19.23
C HIS A 57 -2.30 -1.77 -18.83
N LEU A 58 -3.08 -2.25 -19.79
CA LEU A 58 -4.37 -2.90 -19.51
C LEU A 58 -4.19 -4.24 -18.83
N GLY A 59 -3.20 -5.04 -19.26
CA GLY A 59 -2.82 -6.31 -18.64
C GLY A 59 -2.38 -6.13 -17.19
N TYR A 60 -1.52 -5.14 -16.91
CA TYR A 60 -1.07 -4.78 -15.57
C TYR A 60 -2.27 -4.43 -14.66
N ARG A 61 -3.15 -3.53 -15.10
CA ARG A 61 -4.34 -3.15 -14.32
C ARG A 61 -5.26 -4.32 -14.06
N ALA A 62 -5.48 -5.17 -15.07
CA ALA A 62 -6.32 -6.36 -14.92
C ALA A 62 -5.72 -7.37 -13.92
N HIS A 63 -4.39 -7.59 -13.96
CA HIS A 63 -3.68 -8.49 -13.05
C HIS A 63 -3.83 -8.06 -11.58
N TYR A 64 -3.65 -6.76 -11.31
CA TYR A 64 -3.76 -6.19 -9.96
C TYR A 64 -5.18 -5.72 -9.61
N ARG A 65 -6.17 -5.99 -10.46
CA ARG A 65 -7.58 -5.60 -10.26
C ARG A 65 -7.76 -4.10 -9.98
N LEU A 66 -6.94 -3.29 -10.63
CA LEU A 66 -7.03 -1.84 -10.53
C LEU A 66 -8.19 -1.31 -11.38
N ALA A 67 -8.85 -0.25 -10.90
CA ALA A 67 -9.85 0.47 -11.68
C ALA A 67 -9.27 0.90 -13.04
N ASP A 68 -10.02 0.70 -14.11
CA ASP A 68 -9.72 1.17 -15.46
C ASP A 68 -11.00 1.63 -16.18
N SER A 69 -10.83 2.27 -17.34
CA SER A 69 -11.96 2.78 -18.12
C SER A 69 -12.92 1.70 -18.66
N ARG A 70 -12.56 0.42 -18.62
CA ARG A 70 -13.44 -0.70 -19.01
C ARG A 70 -14.34 -1.13 -17.85
N THR A 71 -13.83 -1.07 -16.63
CA THR A 71 -14.57 -1.39 -15.40
C THR A 71 -15.29 -0.19 -14.81
N ARG A 72 -14.74 1.02 -15.05
CA ARG A 72 -15.26 2.31 -14.61
C ARG A 72 -15.15 3.35 -15.73
N PRO A 73 -16.11 3.41 -16.67
CA PRO A 73 -16.06 4.33 -17.82
C PRO A 73 -16.00 5.81 -17.47
N GLU A 74 -16.42 6.17 -16.25
CA GLU A 74 -16.37 7.53 -15.70
C GLU A 74 -14.98 7.94 -15.19
N VAL A 75 -14.00 7.00 -15.15
CA VAL A 75 -12.65 7.26 -14.65
C VAL A 75 -11.63 7.23 -15.78
N THR A 76 -10.91 8.33 -15.95
CA THR A 76 -9.71 8.36 -16.81
C THR A 76 -8.54 7.76 -16.02
N VAL A 77 -7.74 6.90 -16.67
CA VAL A 77 -6.59 6.24 -16.02
C VAL A 77 -5.39 6.30 -16.94
N ALA A 78 -4.27 6.78 -16.43
CA ALA A 78 -3.00 6.79 -17.14
C ALA A 78 -1.86 6.26 -16.28
N LEU A 79 -0.95 5.49 -16.90
CA LEU A 79 0.28 4.98 -16.30
C LEU A 79 1.45 5.59 -17.08
N GLY A 80 2.41 6.16 -16.39
CA GLY A 80 3.55 6.83 -17.00
C GLY A 80 4.78 6.85 -16.09
N ALA A 81 5.69 7.76 -16.39
CA ALA A 81 6.95 7.95 -15.66
C ALA A 81 7.04 9.34 -15.02
N LEU A 82 7.79 9.40 -13.92
CA LEU A 82 8.17 10.60 -13.20
C LEU A 82 9.67 10.56 -12.88
N ALA A 83 10.42 11.58 -13.28
CA ALA A 83 11.84 11.69 -12.92
C ALA A 83 11.99 12.23 -11.49
N ALA A 84 12.79 11.58 -10.67
CA ALA A 84 13.06 11.99 -9.29
C ALA A 84 14.45 11.53 -8.82
N GLY A 85 15.37 12.45 -8.54
CA GLY A 85 16.64 12.16 -7.91
C GLY A 85 17.52 11.12 -8.63
N GLY A 86 17.50 11.09 -9.96
CA GLY A 86 18.20 10.09 -10.77
C GLY A 86 17.44 8.78 -10.99
N TYR A 87 16.23 8.65 -10.41
CA TYR A 87 15.29 7.57 -10.66
C TYR A 87 14.27 7.94 -11.73
N GLN A 88 13.83 6.94 -12.49
CA GLN A 88 12.59 6.97 -13.24
C GLN A 88 11.54 6.20 -12.43
N LEU A 89 10.64 6.91 -11.80
CA LEU A 89 9.55 6.31 -11.02
C LEU A 89 8.38 6.00 -11.95
N ALA A 90 7.77 4.82 -11.77
CA ALA A 90 6.47 4.55 -12.37
C ALA A 90 5.41 5.30 -11.56
N ILE A 91 4.50 5.97 -12.25
CA ILE A 91 3.44 6.78 -11.65
C ILE A 91 2.12 6.49 -12.35
N GLN A 92 1.06 6.35 -11.58
CA GLN A 92 -0.28 6.12 -12.12
C GLN A 92 -1.27 7.12 -11.55
N GLY A 93 -2.11 7.66 -12.41
CA GLY A 93 -3.20 8.57 -12.04
C GLY A 93 -4.56 7.99 -12.39
N TRP A 94 -5.56 8.28 -11.55
CA TRP A 94 -6.97 7.99 -11.76
C TRP A 94 -7.77 9.27 -11.54
N TRP A 95 -8.56 9.68 -12.53
CA TRP A 95 -9.34 10.91 -12.49
C TRP A 95 -10.82 10.58 -12.69
N PRO A 96 -11.67 10.67 -11.64
CA PRO A 96 -13.11 10.67 -11.82
C PRO A 96 -13.55 11.90 -12.62
N ARG A 97 -14.76 11.90 -13.15
CA ARG A 97 -15.24 12.96 -14.03
C ARG A 97 -15.22 14.35 -13.36
N GLU A 98 -15.64 14.42 -12.11
CA GLU A 98 -15.75 15.66 -11.33
C GLU A 98 -15.08 15.49 -9.95
N PRO A 99 -13.74 15.48 -9.90
CA PRO A 99 -13.04 15.26 -8.65
C PRO A 99 -13.16 16.47 -7.71
N ARG A 100 -13.41 16.19 -6.41
CA ARG A 100 -13.56 17.21 -5.36
C ARG A 100 -12.27 17.47 -4.56
N GLY A 101 -11.25 16.71 -4.83
CA GLY A 101 -9.95 16.75 -4.19
C GLY A 101 -9.07 15.63 -4.75
N SER A 102 -7.92 15.39 -4.14
CA SER A 102 -7.01 14.35 -4.60
C SER A 102 -6.39 13.57 -3.45
N LEU A 103 -6.01 12.32 -3.72
CA LEU A 103 -5.25 11.45 -2.84
C LEU A 103 -3.89 11.14 -3.45
N LEU A 104 -2.80 11.60 -2.81
CA LEU A 104 -1.44 11.21 -3.15
C LEU A 104 -1.04 10.01 -2.28
N MET A 105 -0.67 8.89 -2.89
CA MET A 105 -0.53 7.61 -2.21
C MET A 105 0.88 7.05 -2.32
N LEU A 106 1.45 6.62 -1.18
CA LEU A 106 2.75 5.95 -1.05
C LEU A 106 2.59 4.56 -0.44
N HIS A 107 3.15 3.58 -1.12
CA HIS A 107 3.11 2.18 -0.68
C HIS A 107 4.15 1.85 0.40
N GLY A 108 4.06 0.66 1.00
CA GLY A 108 4.99 0.13 2.00
C GLY A 108 6.25 -0.48 1.40
N TYR A 109 7.22 -0.82 2.26
CA TYR A 109 8.42 -1.53 1.85
C TYR A 109 8.06 -2.92 1.31
N TYR A 110 8.70 -3.33 0.24
CA TYR A 110 8.41 -4.50 -0.58
C TYR A 110 7.15 -4.42 -1.43
N ASP A 111 6.26 -3.47 -1.18
CA ASP A 111 5.04 -3.27 -1.95
C ASP A 111 5.31 -2.55 -3.28
N HIS A 112 4.23 -2.24 -3.98
CA HIS A 112 4.14 -1.36 -5.13
C HIS A 112 2.69 -0.88 -5.29
N MET A 113 2.48 0.19 -6.06
CA MET A 113 1.15 0.82 -6.22
C MET A 113 0.06 -0.14 -6.72
N GLY A 114 0.43 -1.20 -7.46
CA GLY A 114 -0.52 -2.20 -7.96
C GLY A 114 -1.28 -2.95 -6.86
N LEU A 115 -0.74 -3.04 -5.65
CA LEU A 115 -1.40 -3.70 -4.52
C LEU A 115 -2.47 -2.85 -3.82
N TYR A 116 -2.68 -1.61 -4.25
CA TYR A 116 -3.50 -0.63 -3.52
C TYR A 116 -4.89 -0.40 -4.13
N GLY A 117 -5.39 -1.36 -4.92
CA GLY A 117 -6.68 -1.26 -5.60
C GLY A 117 -7.85 -0.89 -4.68
N HIS A 118 -7.91 -1.44 -3.47
CA HIS A 118 -8.97 -1.14 -2.50
C HIS A 118 -8.96 0.34 -2.04
N VAL A 119 -7.77 0.93 -1.87
CA VAL A 119 -7.64 2.36 -1.54
C VAL A 119 -8.03 3.23 -2.72
N VAL A 120 -7.61 2.84 -3.93
CA VAL A 120 -8.01 3.54 -5.17
C VAL A 120 -9.52 3.52 -5.33
N ASP A 121 -10.17 2.36 -5.16
CA ASP A 121 -11.62 2.22 -5.27
C ASP A 121 -12.38 3.06 -4.23
N TRP A 122 -11.90 3.07 -2.98
CA TRP A 122 -12.45 3.92 -1.92
C TRP A 122 -12.31 5.41 -2.27
N ALA A 123 -11.13 5.86 -2.69
CA ALA A 123 -10.89 7.27 -3.04
C ALA A 123 -11.77 7.72 -4.22
N LEU A 124 -11.88 6.89 -5.25
CA LEU A 124 -12.74 7.15 -6.40
C LEU A 124 -14.23 7.22 -6.00
N SER A 125 -14.69 6.38 -5.05
CA SER A 125 -16.05 6.46 -4.53
C SER A 125 -16.35 7.78 -3.81
N ARG A 126 -15.30 8.49 -3.36
CA ARG A 126 -15.35 9.83 -2.74
C ARG A 126 -15.09 10.96 -3.72
N GLN A 127 -15.07 10.67 -5.01
CA GLN A 127 -14.74 11.64 -6.05
C GLN A 127 -13.36 12.28 -5.83
N LEU A 128 -12.38 11.53 -5.30
CA LEU A 128 -11.00 11.96 -5.23
C LEU A 128 -10.23 11.48 -6.47
N ALA A 129 -9.49 12.38 -7.11
CA ALA A 129 -8.46 11.95 -8.04
C ALA A 129 -7.34 11.25 -7.25
N VAL A 130 -6.75 10.19 -7.80
CA VAL A 130 -5.66 9.47 -7.13
C VAL A 130 -4.39 9.59 -7.94
N LEU A 131 -3.28 9.85 -7.28
CA LEU A 131 -1.94 9.82 -7.86
C LEU A 131 -1.05 8.95 -6.98
N ALA A 132 -0.51 7.88 -7.55
CA ALA A 132 0.36 6.94 -6.85
C ALA A 132 1.66 6.74 -7.63
N CYS A 133 2.77 6.51 -6.93
CA CYS A 133 4.03 6.12 -7.56
C CYS A 133 4.61 4.89 -6.89
N ASP A 134 5.34 4.09 -7.66
CA ASP A 134 6.25 3.09 -7.12
C ASP A 134 7.51 3.79 -6.58
N LEU A 135 7.87 3.51 -5.34
CA LEU A 135 9.08 4.06 -4.72
C LEU A 135 10.36 3.58 -5.42
N PRO A 136 11.51 4.29 -5.28
CA PRO A 136 12.79 3.85 -5.82
C PRO A 136 13.07 2.37 -5.53
N GLY A 137 13.41 1.60 -6.57
CA GLY A 137 13.70 0.16 -6.47
C GLY A 137 12.49 -0.75 -6.22
N HIS A 138 11.25 -0.25 -6.30
CA HIS A 138 10.02 -1.03 -6.12
C HIS A 138 9.19 -1.05 -7.40
N GLY A 139 8.28 -2.02 -7.48
CA GLY A 139 7.32 -2.14 -8.57
C GLY A 139 7.94 -2.01 -9.96
N LEU A 140 7.43 -1.07 -10.74
CA LEU A 140 7.89 -0.73 -12.10
C LEU A 140 9.00 0.33 -12.10
N SER A 141 9.30 0.98 -10.96
CA SER A 141 10.32 2.02 -10.84
C SER A 141 11.73 1.47 -11.00
N SER A 142 12.63 2.35 -11.49
CA SER A 142 14.06 2.07 -11.60
C SER A 142 14.75 2.05 -10.25
N GLY A 143 16.00 1.60 -10.22
CA GLY A 143 16.85 1.49 -9.03
C GLY A 143 17.11 0.05 -8.60
N ALA A 144 18.06 -0.13 -7.68
CA ALA A 144 18.33 -1.42 -7.09
C ALA A 144 17.14 -1.91 -6.27
N ARG A 145 16.75 -3.18 -6.46
CA ARG A 145 15.53 -3.75 -5.86
C ARG A 145 15.49 -3.57 -4.34
N ALA A 146 14.40 -2.94 -3.86
CA ALA A 146 14.12 -2.65 -2.44
C ALA A 146 15.30 -1.96 -1.72
N SER A 147 16.08 -1.14 -2.40
CA SER A 147 17.31 -0.53 -1.87
C SER A 147 17.35 0.97 -2.12
N ILE A 148 17.82 1.69 -1.12
CA ILE A 148 18.20 3.10 -1.15
C ILE A 148 19.51 3.27 -0.36
N ASN A 149 20.27 4.30 -0.64
CA ASN A 149 21.44 4.64 0.15
C ASN A 149 21.11 5.51 1.35
N ASP A 150 20.10 6.40 1.18
CA ASP A 150 19.65 7.31 2.23
C ASP A 150 18.13 7.51 2.16
N PHE A 151 17.51 7.76 3.32
CA PHE A 151 16.06 7.98 3.41
C PHE A 151 15.62 9.27 2.69
N ALA A 152 16.54 10.21 2.47
CA ALA A 152 16.32 11.42 1.69
C ALA A 152 15.95 11.13 0.21
N GLU A 153 16.32 9.96 -0.33
CA GLU A 153 15.91 9.56 -1.68
C GLU A 153 14.38 9.36 -1.76
N TYR A 154 13.76 8.87 -0.69
CA TYR A 154 12.29 8.80 -0.60
C TYR A 154 11.66 10.18 -0.47
N GLN A 155 12.29 11.13 0.24
CA GLN A 155 11.80 12.52 0.31
C GLN A 155 11.86 13.19 -1.06
N THR A 156 12.91 12.89 -1.84
CA THR A 156 13.01 13.36 -3.23
C THR A 156 11.88 12.81 -4.10
N ALA A 157 11.52 11.53 -3.93
CA ALA A 157 10.39 10.91 -4.64
C ALA A 157 9.05 11.57 -4.26
N LEU A 158 8.80 11.82 -2.96
CA LEU A 158 7.59 12.52 -2.50
C LEU A 158 7.53 13.96 -3.04
N THR A 159 8.63 14.69 -3.00
CA THR A 159 8.70 16.07 -3.52
C THR A 159 8.39 16.10 -5.01
N ALA A 160 8.91 15.14 -5.79
CA ALA A 160 8.60 15.00 -7.21
C ALA A 160 7.10 14.66 -7.43
N LEU A 161 6.53 13.78 -6.61
CA LEU A 161 5.09 13.44 -6.67
C LEU A 161 4.20 14.66 -6.41
N ILE A 162 4.54 15.49 -5.43
CA ILE A 162 3.84 16.75 -5.11
C ILE A 162 3.99 17.76 -6.26
N ALA A 163 5.18 17.87 -6.84
CA ALA A 163 5.40 18.73 -8.00
C ALA A 163 4.59 18.25 -9.22
N GLU A 164 4.48 16.95 -9.40
CA GLU A 164 3.68 16.33 -10.46
C GLU A 164 2.18 16.58 -10.25
N ALA A 165 1.68 16.53 -9.02
CA ALA A 165 0.31 16.89 -8.69
C ALA A 165 -0.01 18.34 -9.09
N ARG A 166 0.94 19.28 -8.91
CA ARG A 166 0.82 20.67 -9.38
C ARG A 166 0.82 20.74 -10.90
N ARG A 167 1.74 20.04 -11.56
CA ARG A 167 1.85 20.03 -13.03
C ARG A 167 0.58 19.50 -13.72
N LEU A 168 -0.04 18.49 -13.11
CA LEU A 168 -1.29 17.87 -13.58
C LEU A 168 -2.54 18.66 -13.16
N ASP A 169 -2.38 19.78 -12.47
CA ASP A 169 -3.45 20.61 -11.91
C ASP A 169 -4.49 19.77 -11.14
N LEU A 170 -3.99 18.92 -10.24
CA LEU A 170 -4.87 18.06 -9.44
C LEU A 170 -5.76 18.89 -8.51
N PRO A 171 -7.06 18.56 -8.40
CA PRO A 171 -7.98 19.26 -7.51
C PRO A 171 -7.53 19.24 -6.05
N ARG A 172 -7.70 20.35 -5.37
CA ARG A 172 -7.43 20.50 -3.93
C ARG A 172 -8.69 20.26 -3.11
N PRO A 173 -8.57 19.84 -1.82
CA PRO A 173 -7.33 19.60 -1.09
C PRO A 173 -6.62 18.31 -1.57
N TRP A 174 -5.29 18.23 -1.32
CA TRP A 174 -4.52 17.02 -1.52
C TRP A 174 -4.36 16.26 -0.21
N HIS A 175 -5.07 15.16 -0.08
CA HIS A 175 -4.85 14.24 1.03
C HIS A 175 -3.62 13.37 0.73
N LEU A 176 -2.87 13.02 1.78
CA LEU A 176 -1.75 12.09 1.67
C LEU A 176 -2.12 10.77 2.33
N LEU A 177 -1.75 9.65 1.72
CA LEU A 177 -1.90 8.33 2.33
C LEU A 177 -0.58 7.55 2.21
N GLY A 178 -0.11 7.00 3.33
CA GLY A 178 1.09 6.17 3.36
C GLY A 178 0.93 4.93 4.25
N GLN A 179 1.25 3.76 3.69
CA GLN A 179 1.29 2.50 4.42
C GLN A 179 2.73 2.22 4.85
N SER A 180 2.97 1.89 6.13
CA SER A 180 4.27 1.43 6.63
C SER A 180 5.41 2.39 6.28
N THR A 181 6.33 2.03 5.36
CA THR A 181 7.39 2.91 4.86
C THR A 181 6.83 4.15 4.15
N GLY A 182 5.72 4.03 3.40
CA GLY A 182 5.01 5.19 2.87
C GLY A 182 4.57 6.14 3.99
N GLY A 183 4.07 5.59 5.10
CA GLY A 183 3.78 6.36 6.32
C GLY A 183 5.03 7.01 6.93
N ALA A 184 6.16 6.30 6.97
CA ALA A 184 7.44 6.86 7.44
C ALA A 184 7.90 8.05 6.59
N ILE A 185 7.73 7.97 5.27
CA ILE A 185 8.06 9.07 4.35
C ILE A 185 7.19 10.31 4.65
N LEU A 186 5.89 10.10 4.88
CA LEU A 186 4.97 11.17 5.23
C LEU A 186 5.29 11.75 6.61
N LEU A 187 5.64 10.92 7.60
CA LEU A 187 6.08 11.39 8.93
C LEU A 187 7.31 12.28 8.83
N ASP A 188 8.32 11.85 8.07
CA ASP A 188 9.54 12.63 7.85
C ASP A 188 9.22 13.98 7.18
N TYR A 189 8.36 13.97 6.19
CA TYR A 189 7.90 15.16 5.49
C TYR A 189 7.16 16.15 6.41
N LEU A 190 6.26 15.65 7.28
CA LEU A 190 5.49 16.49 8.20
C LEU A 190 6.34 17.06 9.34
N LEU A 191 7.40 16.37 9.77
CA LEU A 191 8.23 16.75 10.92
C LEU A 191 9.49 17.51 10.52
N ARG A 192 10.07 17.22 9.35
CA ARG A 192 11.39 17.71 8.92
C ARG A 192 11.37 18.42 7.57
N GLY A 193 10.30 18.27 6.80
CA GLY A 193 10.13 18.92 5.51
C GLY A 193 9.36 20.24 5.60
N GLU A 194 9.02 20.75 4.42
CA GLU A 194 8.17 21.93 4.24
C GLU A 194 6.84 21.52 3.61
N PRO A 195 5.82 21.16 4.42
CA PRO A 195 4.54 20.70 3.92
C PRO A 195 3.87 21.74 3.01
N ALA A 196 3.49 21.28 1.81
CA ALA A 196 2.84 22.11 0.79
C ALA A 196 1.52 22.70 1.33
N PRO A 197 1.18 23.95 0.95
CA PRO A 197 -0.03 24.62 1.44
C PRO A 197 -1.32 23.97 0.89
N GLU A 198 -1.23 23.19 -0.17
CA GLU A 198 -2.36 22.48 -0.79
C GLU A 198 -2.82 21.25 -0.01
N LEU A 199 -2.07 20.84 1.02
CA LEU A 199 -2.35 19.60 1.75
C LEU A 199 -3.63 19.70 2.59
N GLY A 200 -4.48 18.68 2.42
CA GLY A 200 -5.55 18.32 3.34
C GLY A 200 -5.06 17.37 4.45
N GLU A 201 -5.82 16.31 4.69
CA GLU A 201 -5.50 15.32 5.71
C GLU A 201 -4.33 14.41 5.31
N THR A 202 -3.59 13.94 6.33
CA THR A 202 -2.54 12.94 6.16
C THR A 202 -2.97 11.66 6.86
N ILE A 203 -3.07 10.57 6.10
CA ILE A 203 -3.52 9.25 6.54
C ILE A 203 -2.33 8.30 6.64
N LEU A 204 -2.10 7.75 7.80
CA LEU A 204 -0.99 6.85 8.10
C LEU A 204 -1.53 5.46 8.45
N LEU A 205 -1.26 4.49 7.59
CA LEU A 205 -1.65 3.09 7.79
C LEU A 205 -0.44 2.30 8.34
N ALA A 206 -0.53 1.83 9.59
CA ALA A 206 0.53 1.09 10.28
C ALA A 206 1.92 1.72 10.07
N PRO A 207 2.11 3.03 10.40
CA PRO A 207 3.29 3.78 10.02
C PRO A 207 4.58 3.22 10.65
N LEU A 208 5.64 3.15 9.84
CA LEU A 208 6.95 2.73 10.31
C LEU A 208 7.67 3.91 10.98
N VAL A 209 8.08 3.74 12.22
CA VAL A 209 9.18 4.46 12.88
C VAL A 209 10.28 3.43 13.18
N ARG A 210 9.97 2.41 14.00
CA ARG A 210 10.86 1.26 14.25
C ARG A 210 10.21 -0.03 13.77
N PRO A 211 10.97 -0.90 13.08
CA PRO A 211 10.56 -2.28 12.87
C PRO A 211 10.38 -3.02 14.20
N HIS A 212 9.58 -4.08 14.19
CA HIS A 212 9.50 -5.00 15.32
C HIS A 212 10.90 -5.56 15.67
N ALA A 213 11.19 -5.72 16.98
CA ALA A 213 12.48 -6.18 17.49
C ALA A 213 13.70 -5.38 16.93
N TRP A 214 13.52 -4.07 16.70
CA TRP A 214 14.54 -3.22 16.05
C TRP A 214 15.91 -3.28 16.71
N ARG A 215 15.97 -3.27 18.04
CA ARG A 215 17.27 -3.31 18.76
C ARG A 215 18.08 -4.56 18.41
N GLN A 216 17.42 -5.73 18.35
CA GLN A 216 18.05 -7.00 17.98
C GLN A 216 18.46 -6.99 16.51
N SER A 217 17.57 -6.52 15.63
CA SER A 217 17.85 -6.40 14.19
C SER A 217 19.03 -5.48 13.91
N LEU A 218 19.15 -4.36 14.62
CA LEU A 218 20.26 -3.41 14.48
C LEU A 218 21.59 -4.03 14.94
N TRP A 219 21.60 -4.78 16.05
CA TRP A 219 22.78 -5.52 16.48
C TRP A 219 23.24 -6.56 15.45
N THR A 220 22.31 -7.37 14.97
CA THR A 220 22.57 -8.35 13.91
C THR A 220 23.12 -7.66 12.66
N TYR A 221 22.47 -6.59 12.20
CA TYR A 221 22.93 -5.80 11.07
C TYR A 221 24.38 -5.32 11.25
N ARG A 222 24.73 -4.73 12.40
CA ARG A 222 26.08 -4.22 12.68
C ARG A 222 27.15 -5.31 12.60
N LEU A 223 26.82 -6.53 13.04
CA LEU A 223 27.73 -7.67 12.98
C LEU A 223 27.89 -8.23 11.58
N VAL A 224 26.79 -8.33 10.79
CA VAL A 224 26.82 -9.04 9.50
C VAL A 224 27.11 -8.14 8.31
N LYS A 225 26.88 -6.81 8.41
CA LYS A 225 26.99 -5.88 7.28
C LYS A 225 28.37 -5.89 6.55
N PRO A 226 29.52 -6.17 7.19
CA PRO A 226 30.78 -6.23 6.46
C PRO A 226 30.86 -7.43 5.48
N PHE A 227 30.05 -8.47 5.72
CA PHE A 227 30.10 -9.76 5.03
C PHE A 227 28.89 -10.04 4.16
N VAL A 228 27.74 -9.31 4.40
CA VAL A 228 26.45 -9.62 3.78
C VAL A 228 25.89 -8.37 3.12
N ARG A 229 25.62 -8.45 1.82
CA ARG A 229 25.01 -7.36 1.04
C ARG A 229 23.48 -7.38 1.12
N ALA A 230 22.90 -8.56 1.20
CA ALA A 230 21.45 -8.76 1.34
C ALA A 230 21.17 -10.07 2.08
N LEU A 231 19.99 -10.15 2.70
CA LEU A 231 19.45 -11.37 3.32
C LEU A 231 18.21 -11.83 2.54
N PRO A 232 17.97 -13.14 2.42
CA PRO A 232 16.70 -13.63 1.86
C PRO A 232 15.51 -13.06 2.63
N ARG A 233 14.50 -12.52 1.90
CA ARG A 233 13.25 -12.06 2.50
C ARG A 233 12.47 -13.24 3.06
N ARG A 234 11.93 -13.07 4.25
CA ARG A 234 10.95 -13.97 4.83
C ARG A 234 9.55 -13.38 4.66
N PHE A 235 8.66 -14.11 4.00
CA PHE A 235 7.25 -13.76 3.94
C PHE A 235 6.61 -14.05 5.28
N SER A 236 5.96 -13.06 5.85
CA SER A 236 5.24 -13.17 7.12
C SER A 236 3.73 -13.10 6.87
N VAL A 237 2.94 -13.63 7.81
CA VAL A 237 1.49 -13.50 7.80
C VAL A 237 1.13 -12.09 8.28
N ASN A 238 1.21 -11.12 7.38
CA ASN A 238 1.04 -9.69 7.67
C ASN A 238 -0.34 -9.12 7.31
N SER A 239 -1.28 -9.98 6.88
CA SER A 239 -2.68 -9.68 6.61
C SER A 239 -3.57 -10.79 7.15
N GLY A 240 -4.82 -10.48 7.45
CA GLY A 240 -5.86 -11.45 7.78
C GLY A 240 -6.53 -12.08 6.55
N ASP A 241 -6.21 -11.62 5.33
CA ASP A 241 -6.73 -12.16 4.07
C ASP A 241 -5.77 -13.20 3.49
N PRO A 242 -6.10 -14.51 3.55
CA PRO A 242 -5.24 -15.56 3.03
C PRO A 242 -5.10 -15.51 1.50
N ALA A 243 -6.11 -15.06 0.77
CA ALA A 243 -6.04 -14.97 -0.69
C ALA A 243 -5.04 -13.88 -1.11
N PHE A 244 -4.98 -12.78 -0.37
CA PHE A 244 -3.94 -11.76 -0.57
C PHE A 244 -2.54 -12.30 -0.26
N LEU A 245 -2.37 -13.06 0.82
CA LEU A 245 -1.06 -13.64 1.16
C LEU A 245 -0.55 -14.60 0.09
N ASP A 246 -1.43 -15.44 -0.47
CA ASP A 246 -1.11 -16.35 -1.57
C ASP A 246 -0.73 -15.57 -2.85
N PHE A 247 -1.50 -14.52 -3.17
CA PHE A 247 -1.21 -13.63 -4.29
C PHE A 247 0.16 -12.98 -4.14
N LEU A 248 0.46 -12.42 -2.95
CA LEU A 248 1.71 -11.71 -2.67
C LEU A 248 2.95 -12.61 -2.84
N GLN A 249 2.86 -13.89 -2.48
CA GLN A 249 3.96 -14.84 -2.64
C GLN A 249 4.28 -15.13 -4.11
N GLN A 250 3.29 -15.04 -4.99
CA GLN A 250 3.41 -15.34 -6.42
C GLN A 250 3.69 -14.07 -7.26
N ASP A 251 3.56 -12.91 -6.67
CA ASP A 251 3.71 -11.63 -7.36
C ASP A 251 5.16 -11.42 -7.82
N SER A 252 5.33 -11.25 -9.13
CA SER A 252 6.63 -11.08 -9.79
C SER A 252 7.32 -9.74 -9.46
N LEU A 253 6.56 -8.74 -9.01
CA LEU A 253 7.10 -7.44 -8.59
C LEU A 253 7.62 -7.45 -7.15
N GLN A 254 7.39 -8.51 -6.39
CA GLN A 254 7.87 -8.60 -5.01
C GLN A 254 9.40 -8.81 -4.94
N PRO A 255 10.12 -7.94 -4.21
CA PRO A 255 11.53 -8.19 -3.89
C PRO A 255 11.70 -9.48 -3.07
N ARG A 256 12.76 -10.23 -3.34
CA ARG A 256 13.06 -11.51 -2.66
C ARG A 256 14.17 -11.40 -1.62
N GLU A 257 14.75 -10.21 -1.46
CA GLU A 257 15.87 -9.95 -0.58
C GLU A 257 15.63 -8.70 0.27
N LEU A 258 16.28 -8.65 1.43
CA LEU A 258 16.41 -7.48 2.29
C LEU A 258 17.83 -6.91 2.12
N PRO A 259 18.02 -5.83 1.35
CA PRO A 259 19.34 -5.21 1.18
C PRO A 259 19.87 -4.59 2.48
N ALA A 260 21.14 -4.85 2.80
CA ALA A 260 21.81 -4.25 3.96
C ALA A 260 21.91 -2.72 3.86
N LEU A 261 21.96 -2.16 2.65
CA LEU A 261 21.96 -0.72 2.41
C LEU A 261 20.68 -0.08 2.93
N TRP A 262 19.49 -0.67 2.65
CA TRP A 262 18.22 -0.17 3.15
C TRP A 262 18.15 -0.18 4.68
N VAL A 263 18.59 -1.27 5.32
CA VAL A 263 18.66 -1.35 6.79
C VAL A 263 19.58 -0.28 7.35
N GLY A 264 20.70 -0.01 6.67
CA GLY A 264 21.62 1.07 7.03
C GLY A 264 21.01 2.47 6.90
N ALA A 265 20.27 2.73 5.81
CA ALA A 265 19.55 3.98 5.61
C ALA A 265 18.51 4.19 6.73
N LEU A 266 17.73 3.16 7.03
CA LEU A 266 16.75 3.18 8.11
C LEU A 266 17.42 3.43 9.50
N ALA A 267 18.55 2.78 9.76
CA ALA A 267 19.29 2.95 11.02
C ALA A 267 19.82 4.37 11.22
N ARG A 268 20.13 5.10 10.15
CA ARG A 268 20.52 6.52 10.21
C ARG A 268 19.32 7.43 10.35
N TRP A 269 18.21 7.09 9.69
CA TRP A 269 17.01 7.92 9.66
C TRP A 269 16.22 7.90 10.97
N ILE A 270 16.05 6.75 11.63
CA ILE A 270 15.25 6.62 12.86
C ILE A 270 15.63 7.65 13.94
N PRO A 271 16.92 7.81 14.34
CA PRO A 271 17.30 8.82 15.33
C PRO A 271 16.99 10.25 14.90
N GLN A 272 17.05 10.55 13.61
CA GLN A 272 16.74 11.88 13.08
C GLN A 272 15.24 12.18 13.18
N LEU A 273 14.38 11.21 12.86
CA LEU A 273 12.93 11.36 13.01
C LEU A 273 12.53 11.50 14.48
N GLU A 274 13.04 10.62 15.35
CA GLU A 274 12.74 10.66 16.78
C GLU A 274 13.25 11.93 17.46
N GLY A 275 14.35 12.50 16.96
CA GLY A 275 14.91 13.79 17.41
C GLY A 275 14.24 15.02 16.78
N ALA A 276 13.37 14.87 15.79
CA ALA A 276 12.73 15.99 15.11
C ALA A 276 11.86 16.83 16.07
N PRO A 277 11.67 18.14 15.82
CA PRO A 277 10.75 18.97 16.59
C PRO A 277 9.31 18.48 16.42
N ALA A 278 8.44 18.84 17.36
CA ALA A 278 7.01 18.57 17.26
C ALA A 278 6.36 19.42 16.16
N SER A 279 5.32 18.87 15.55
CA SER A 279 4.51 19.52 14.53
C SER A 279 3.12 19.87 15.08
N THR A 280 2.55 20.98 14.61
CA THR A 280 1.16 21.35 14.91
C THR A 280 0.13 20.59 14.10
N ARG A 281 0.54 19.79 13.13
CA ARG A 281 -0.34 18.93 12.31
C ARG A 281 -0.84 17.75 13.11
N SER A 282 -1.98 17.21 12.69
CA SER A 282 -2.66 16.10 13.38
C SER A 282 -3.03 15.02 12.36
N PRO A 283 -2.15 14.03 12.10
CA PRO A 283 -2.44 12.97 11.15
C PRO A 283 -3.53 12.03 11.66
N LEU A 284 -4.25 11.41 10.71
CA LEU A 284 -5.17 10.31 10.94
C LEU A 284 -4.38 9.00 10.87
N VAL A 285 -4.40 8.22 11.94
CA VAL A 285 -3.59 7.00 12.06
C VAL A 285 -4.49 5.78 12.19
N ILE A 286 -4.27 4.76 11.38
CA ILE A 286 -4.91 3.46 11.53
C ILE A 286 -3.83 2.44 11.88
N GLN A 287 -4.04 1.68 12.98
CA GLN A 287 -3.06 0.72 13.48
C GLN A 287 -3.71 -0.61 13.83
N GLY A 288 -3.18 -1.70 13.27
CA GLY A 288 -3.51 -3.06 13.66
C GLY A 288 -2.78 -3.49 14.92
N GLU A 289 -3.47 -4.10 15.90
CA GLU A 289 -2.83 -4.54 17.14
C GLU A 289 -2.15 -5.91 17.03
N GLN A 290 -2.45 -6.67 15.95
CA GLN A 290 -1.76 -7.92 15.59
C GLN A 290 -0.57 -7.66 14.63
N ASP A 291 -0.03 -6.45 14.63
CA ASP A 291 1.11 -6.08 13.83
C ASP A 291 2.42 -6.54 14.49
N PHE A 292 3.11 -7.47 13.84
CA PHE A 292 4.43 -7.98 14.21
C PHE A 292 5.53 -7.56 13.22
N THR A 293 5.20 -6.62 12.32
CA THR A 293 6.16 -6.07 11.36
C THR A 293 6.84 -4.83 11.91
N VAL A 294 6.06 -3.95 12.54
CA VAL A 294 6.58 -2.75 13.20
C VAL A 294 6.37 -2.80 14.71
N ASP A 295 7.17 -2.04 15.45
CA ASP A 295 6.97 -1.82 16.89
C ASP A 295 5.86 -0.76 17.08
N TRP A 296 4.62 -1.14 16.82
CA TRP A 296 3.50 -0.21 16.73
C TRP A 296 3.27 0.56 18.04
N ARG A 297 3.55 -0.05 19.21
CA ARG A 297 3.40 0.63 20.50
C ARG A 297 4.40 1.77 20.64
N HIS A 298 5.67 1.50 20.31
CA HIS A 298 6.70 2.52 20.27
C HIS A 298 6.37 3.59 19.22
N ASN A 299 5.96 3.18 18.03
CA ASN A 299 5.66 4.07 16.93
C ASN A 299 4.51 5.02 17.27
N LEU A 300 3.41 4.53 17.85
CA LEU A 300 2.32 5.38 18.31
C LEU A 300 2.77 6.36 19.40
N GLY A 301 3.59 5.92 20.37
CA GLY A 301 4.14 6.82 21.38
C GLY A 301 5.00 7.95 20.80
N VAL A 302 5.75 7.67 19.71
CA VAL A 302 6.47 8.73 18.98
C VAL A 302 5.49 9.70 18.32
N LEU A 303 4.43 9.21 17.67
CA LEU A 303 3.43 10.07 17.03
C LEU A 303 2.70 10.96 18.06
N GLU A 304 2.30 10.40 19.18
CA GLU A 304 1.66 11.14 20.28
C GLU A 304 2.57 12.24 20.85
N ALA A 305 3.87 12.00 20.89
CA ALA A 305 4.86 12.98 21.36
C ALA A 305 5.16 14.07 20.32
N LYS A 306 4.99 13.79 19.03
CA LYS A 306 5.40 14.66 17.91
C LYS A 306 4.27 15.48 17.31
N PHE A 307 3.03 15.06 17.43
CA PHE A 307 1.87 15.73 16.82
C PHE A 307 0.89 16.22 17.89
N THR A 308 0.25 17.34 17.64
CA THR A 308 -0.61 17.99 18.65
C THR A 308 -1.84 17.16 19.01
N ARG A 309 -2.48 16.51 18.03
CA ARG A 309 -3.68 15.68 18.21
C ARG A 309 -3.76 14.59 17.14
N PRO A 310 -2.84 13.61 17.14
CA PRO A 310 -3.00 12.51 16.19
C PRO A 310 -4.27 11.72 16.55
N GLU A 311 -5.17 11.58 15.59
CA GLU A 311 -6.33 10.72 15.77
C GLU A 311 -5.99 9.29 15.41
N VAL A 312 -6.17 8.36 16.34
CA VAL A 312 -5.75 6.97 16.17
C VAL A 312 -6.94 6.02 16.23
N LEU A 313 -7.19 5.33 15.12
CA LEU A 313 -8.08 4.17 15.06
C LEU A 313 -7.26 2.90 15.27
N ARG A 314 -7.49 2.21 16.40
CA ARG A 314 -6.87 0.90 16.69
C ARG A 314 -7.83 -0.22 16.27
N LEU A 315 -7.28 -1.23 15.61
CA LEU A 315 -8.00 -2.40 15.10
C LEU A 315 -7.42 -3.65 15.77
N PRO A 316 -8.07 -4.19 16.82
CA PRO A 316 -7.52 -5.29 17.63
C PRO A 316 -7.20 -6.55 16.83
N GLU A 317 -7.97 -6.82 15.76
CA GLU A 317 -7.84 -8.03 14.95
C GLU A 317 -6.93 -7.85 13.73
N ALA A 318 -6.63 -6.58 13.34
CA ALA A 318 -5.89 -6.30 12.13
C ALA A 318 -4.39 -6.52 12.31
N ARG A 319 -3.75 -6.93 11.21
CA ARG A 319 -2.31 -7.10 11.10
C ARG A 319 -1.67 -5.85 10.48
N HIS A 320 -0.48 -6.01 9.89
CA HIS A 320 0.31 -4.90 9.38
C HIS A 320 -0.20 -4.33 8.05
N HIS A 321 -0.59 -5.21 7.10
CA HIS A 321 -0.90 -4.81 5.73
C HIS A 321 -2.36 -4.36 5.60
N LEU A 322 -2.67 -3.17 6.17
CA LEU A 322 -4.05 -2.68 6.32
C LEU A 322 -4.79 -2.49 4.99
N VAL A 323 -4.10 -2.09 3.92
CA VAL A 323 -4.72 -1.89 2.60
C VAL A 323 -5.29 -3.18 2.00
N ASN A 324 -4.78 -4.33 2.41
CA ASN A 324 -5.24 -5.65 1.99
C ASN A 324 -5.63 -6.54 3.18
N GLU A 325 -6.14 -5.97 4.24
CA GLU A 325 -6.81 -6.70 5.31
C GLU A 325 -8.16 -7.26 4.85
N THR A 326 -8.82 -8.04 5.68
CA THR A 326 -10.17 -8.54 5.38
C THR A 326 -11.13 -7.39 5.04
N GLU A 327 -12.12 -7.66 4.21
CA GLU A 327 -13.08 -6.64 3.77
C GLU A 327 -13.76 -5.93 4.95
N ALA A 328 -14.15 -6.66 5.99
CA ALA A 328 -14.78 -6.09 7.17
C ALA A 328 -13.89 -5.05 7.87
N LEU A 329 -12.58 -5.33 7.99
CA LEU A 329 -11.62 -4.39 8.59
C LEU A 329 -11.38 -3.18 7.68
N ARG A 330 -11.26 -3.40 6.36
CA ARG A 330 -11.15 -2.28 5.40
C ARG A 330 -12.37 -1.37 5.45
N GLN A 331 -13.57 -1.91 5.42
CA GLN A 331 -14.81 -1.12 5.52
C GLN A 331 -14.91 -0.36 6.83
N ARG A 332 -14.40 -0.92 7.95
CA ARG A 332 -14.41 -0.24 9.25
C ARG A 332 -13.55 1.02 9.24
N TYR A 333 -12.30 0.92 8.76
CA TYR A 333 -11.44 2.11 8.75
C TYR A 333 -11.77 3.07 7.61
N PHE A 334 -12.29 2.62 6.47
CA PHE A 334 -12.76 3.53 5.43
C PHE A 334 -13.96 4.37 5.92
N ARG A 335 -14.94 3.79 6.63
CA ARG A 335 -16.01 4.58 7.24
C ARG A 335 -15.46 5.60 8.25
N TRP A 336 -14.49 5.22 9.05
CA TRP A 336 -13.86 6.14 9.99
C TRP A 336 -13.14 7.30 9.29
N LEU A 337 -12.49 7.05 8.15
CA LEU A 337 -11.90 8.09 7.30
C LEU A 337 -12.96 8.97 6.65
N ASP A 338 -14.08 8.39 6.20
CA ASP A 338 -15.18 9.11 5.57
C ASP A 338 -15.76 10.22 6.47
N GLU A 339 -15.85 9.97 7.77
CA GLU A 339 -16.31 10.94 8.76
C GLU A 339 -15.35 12.12 8.96
N ARG A 340 -14.11 11.99 8.52
CA ARG A 340 -13.00 12.96 8.74
C ARG A 340 -12.55 13.69 7.49
N LEU A 341 -12.89 13.16 6.34
CA LEU A 341 -12.58 13.75 5.04
C LEU A 341 -13.79 14.45 4.40
N ALA A 342 -14.89 14.55 5.14
CA ALA A 342 -16.16 15.13 4.68
C ALA A 342 -16.07 16.66 4.55
#